data_6850bf2b9026711a108c7c7e8e7040b1
#
_entry.id   6850bf2b9026711a108c7c7e8e7040b1
#
_cell.length_a   1.000
_cell.length_b   1.000
_cell.length_c   1.000
_cell.angle_alpha   90.00
_cell.angle_beta   90.00
_cell.angle_gamma   90.00
#
_symmetry.space_group_name_H-M   'P 1'
#
loop_
_entity.id
_entity.type
_entity.pdbx_description
1 polymer ?
#
loop_
_entity_poly.entity_id
_entity_poly.type
_entity_poly.pdbx_seq_one_letter_code
_entity_poly.pdbx_strand_id
1 'polypeptide(L)'
;PTGSGKTSTLYTALNEINDADRKIITIEDPVEYQLRGVNQIQVSEKAGLTFARGLRSILRHDPDVILIGEIRDQETAQIAVQASLTGHLVFSTLHTNDAPGALTRLVDMGVEPYLVASSLEAVLAQRLVRVLCERCKQPDDSPAARAFKGQVGIPLATVIYRSVGCPACRQTGFYGRHAIFEWMDSDDEIRQLILKNASSDAIRDAARRAGMQTLAEDGWRLVRLGRTTVEEVLSVTTAKEIERTTQKTALAEAGKEPAARSAP
;
A
#
# COMPACT_ATOMS: atom_id res chain seq x y z
N PRO A 1 0.28 1.75 8.27
CA PRO A 1 0.54 2.37 9.56
C PRO A 1 0.37 3.89 9.50
N THR A 2 0.33 4.53 10.68
CA THR A 2 0.30 5.99 10.78
C THR A 2 1.53 6.59 10.10
N GLY A 3 1.35 7.73 9.44
CA GLY A 3 2.46 8.41 8.75
C GLY A 3 2.89 7.80 7.41
N SER A 4 2.18 6.80 6.89
CA SER A 4 2.49 6.21 5.57
C SER A 4 1.97 7.03 4.38
N GLY A 5 1.24 8.13 4.62
CA GLY A 5 0.71 9.00 3.58
C GLY A 5 -0.67 8.61 3.04
N LYS A 6 -1.42 7.72 3.73
CA LYS A 6 -2.75 7.25 3.29
C LYS A 6 -3.73 8.39 3.00
N THR A 7 -3.87 9.34 3.93
CA THR A 7 -4.77 10.48 3.77
C THR A 7 -4.45 11.29 2.52
N SER A 8 -3.17 11.57 2.26
CA SER A 8 -2.75 12.31 1.06
C SER A 8 -3.13 11.56 -0.23
N THR A 9 -2.93 10.23 -0.26
CA THR A 9 -3.30 9.39 -1.40
C THR A 9 -4.82 9.35 -1.60
N LEU A 10 -5.59 9.16 -0.52
CA LEU A 10 -7.05 9.17 -0.58
C LEU A 10 -7.60 10.53 -1.03
N TYR A 11 -7.06 11.63 -0.51
CA TYR A 11 -7.49 12.97 -0.92
C TYR A 11 -7.12 13.27 -2.37
N THR A 12 -5.98 12.76 -2.86
CA THR A 12 -5.65 12.84 -4.29
C THR A 12 -6.65 12.04 -5.12
N ALA A 13 -6.99 10.82 -4.72
CA ALA A 13 -7.99 10.01 -5.42
C ALA A 13 -9.37 10.69 -5.43
N LEU A 14 -9.81 11.27 -4.29
CA LEU A 14 -11.05 12.02 -4.25
C LEU A 14 -11.03 13.25 -5.18
N ASN A 15 -9.92 13.99 -5.23
CA ASN A 15 -9.80 15.15 -6.12
C ASN A 15 -9.87 14.77 -7.60
N GLU A 16 -9.30 13.62 -8.00
CA GLU A 16 -9.34 13.13 -9.38
C GLU A 16 -10.76 12.76 -9.84
N ILE A 17 -11.62 12.29 -8.94
CA ILE A 17 -12.98 11.87 -9.25
C ILE A 17 -14.03 12.92 -8.86
N ASN A 18 -13.61 14.06 -8.29
CA ASN A 18 -14.48 15.11 -7.81
C ASN A 18 -14.94 15.99 -8.98
N ASP A 19 -16.16 15.80 -9.40
CA ASP A 19 -16.83 16.60 -10.41
C ASP A 19 -18.20 17.14 -9.91
N ALA A 20 -18.86 17.98 -10.69
CA ALA A 20 -20.12 18.62 -10.30
C ALA A 20 -21.29 17.64 -10.17
N ASP A 21 -21.21 16.47 -10.82
CA ASP A 21 -22.28 15.48 -10.90
C ASP A 21 -22.12 14.39 -9.84
N ARG A 22 -21.05 14.44 -9.02
CA ARG A 22 -20.75 13.44 -7.98
C ARG A 22 -20.83 14.02 -6.58
N LYS A 23 -21.62 13.40 -5.75
CA LYS A 23 -21.72 13.73 -4.34
C LYS A 23 -20.76 12.91 -3.50
N ILE A 24 -19.68 13.54 -3.06
CA ILE A 24 -18.64 12.95 -2.22
C ILE A 24 -18.86 13.35 -0.78
N ILE A 25 -18.97 12.36 0.12
CA ILE A 25 -19.11 12.60 1.56
C ILE A 25 -18.04 11.78 2.29
N THR A 26 -17.35 12.41 3.24
CA THR A 26 -16.35 11.74 4.07
C THR A 26 -16.73 11.75 5.56
N ILE A 27 -16.22 10.76 6.29
CA ILE A 27 -16.20 10.76 7.76
C ILE A 27 -14.80 10.41 8.23
N GLU A 28 -14.18 11.30 9.06
CA GLU A 28 -12.75 11.29 9.35
C GLU A 28 -12.45 11.61 10.82
N ASP A 29 -11.25 11.20 11.29
CA ASP A 29 -10.80 11.41 12.67
C ASP A 29 -9.29 11.72 12.71
N PRO A 30 -8.90 13.02 12.62
CA PRO A 30 -9.69 14.19 12.23
C PRO A 30 -9.73 14.42 10.72
N VAL A 31 -10.47 15.44 10.26
CA VAL A 31 -10.31 16.03 8.93
C VAL A 31 -8.97 16.78 8.89
N GLU A 32 -8.04 16.33 8.02
CA GLU A 32 -6.68 16.90 7.95
C GLU A 32 -6.67 18.32 7.30
N TYR A 33 -7.39 18.47 6.21
CA TYR A 33 -7.65 19.76 5.55
C TYR A 33 -8.90 19.66 4.66
N GLN A 34 -9.48 20.82 4.37
CA GLN A 34 -10.71 20.88 3.58
C GLN A 34 -10.46 20.64 2.10
N LEU A 35 -11.31 19.80 1.49
CA LEU A 35 -11.37 19.57 0.05
C LEU A 35 -12.56 20.34 -0.52
N ARG A 36 -12.30 21.12 -1.58
CA ARG A 36 -13.36 21.87 -2.26
C ARG A 36 -14.32 20.89 -2.94
N GLY A 37 -15.63 21.07 -2.73
CA GLY A 37 -16.67 20.23 -3.35
C GLY A 37 -16.92 18.89 -2.63
N VAL A 38 -16.24 18.63 -1.51
CA VAL A 38 -16.40 17.43 -0.68
C VAL A 38 -17.08 17.79 0.64
N ASN A 39 -18.09 17.05 1.03
CA ASN A 39 -18.74 17.20 2.33
C ASN A 39 -17.98 16.37 3.37
N GLN A 40 -17.16 17.01 4.18
CA GLN A 40 -16.31 16.35 5.16
C GLN A 40 -16.92 16.43 6.56
N ILE A 41 -17.12 15.27 7.21
CA ILE A 41 -17.67 15.14 8.56
C ILE A 41 -16.55 14.67 9.48
N GLN A 42 -16.35 15.37 10.58
CA GLN A 42 -15.40 14.95 11.62
C GLN A 42 -16.08 14.17 12.71
N VAL A 43 -15.50 13.01 13.08
CA VAL A 43 -15.90 12.23 14.24
C VAL A 43 -15.83 13.10 15.51
N SER A 44 -16.80 12.94 16.40
CA SER A 44 -16.85 13.64 17.68
C SER A 44 -17.42 12.72 18.76
N GLU A 45 -16.54 12.09 19.52
CA GLU A 45 -16.95 11.20 20.61
C GLU A 45 -17.81 11.93 21.65
N LYS A 46 -17.48 13.19 21.95
CA LYS A 46 -18.25 14.05 22.89
C LYS A 46 -19.71 14.23 22.45
N ALA A 47 -19.95 14.28 21.14
CA ALA A 47 -21.29 14.38 20.56
C ALA A 47 -21.90 13.00 20.26
N GLY A 48 -21.22 11.92 20.57
CA GLY A 48 -21.64 10.55 20.24
C GLY A 48 -21.65 10.27 18.74
N LEU A 49 -20.92 11.05 17.93
CA LEU A 49 -20.78 10.84 16.49
C LEU A 49 -19.57 9.94 16.24
N THR A 50 -19.82 8.63 16.10
CA THR A 50 -18.83 7.61 15.73
C THR A 50 -18.78 7.38 14.23
N PHE A 51 -17.78 6.63 13.74
CA PHE A 51 -17.70 6.21 12.32
C PHE A 51 -18.97 5.48 11.87
N ALA A 52 -19.43 4.47 12.63
CA ALA A 52 -20.62 3.71 12.31
C ALA A 52 -21.90 4.57 12.27
N ARG A 53 -22.06 5.45 13.27
CA ARG A 53 -23.24 6.34 13.33
C ARG A 53 -23.25 7.36 12.20
N GLY A 54 -22.10 7.97 11.91
CA GLY A 54 -21.95 8.92 10.82
C GLY A 54 -22.17 8.26 9.46
N LEU A 55 -21.61 7.07 9.24
CA LEU A 55 -21.77 6.33 8.00
C LEU A 55 -23.26 5.96 7.73
N ARG A 56 -24.01 5.53 8.76
CA ARG A 56 -25.47 5.33 8.61
C ARG A 56 -26.22 6.61 8.24
N SER A 57 -25.75 7.75 8.71
CA SER A 57 -26.35 9.04 8.31
C SER A 57 -26.00 9.38 6.87
N ILE A 58 -24.73 9.22 6.47
CA ILE A 58 -24.23 9.48 5.13
C ILE A 58 -25.06 8.74 4.07
N LEU A 59 -25.36 7.45 4.29
CA LEU A 59 -26.17 6.63 3.38
C LEU A 59 -27.59 7.16 3.11
N ARG A 60 -28.11 8.06 3.94
CA ARG A 60 -29.41 8.72 3.73
C ARG A 60 -29.30 10.06 3.01
N HIS A 61 -28.11 10.45 2.64
CA HIS A 61 -27.84 11.68 1.93
C HIS A 61 -27.53 11.48 0.44
N ASP A 62 -27.82 10.30 -0.09
CA ASP A 62 -27.64 9.98 -1.51
C ASP A 62 -26.22 10.31 -2.01
N PRO A 63 -25.18 9.69 -1.43
CA PRO A 63 -23.80 9.88 -1.86
C PRO A 63 -23.47 8.97 -3.05
N ASP A 64 -22.61 9.43 -3.97
CA ASP A 64 -22.00 8.57 -4.99
C ASP A 64 -20.70 7.94 -4.47
N VAL A 65 -19.94 8.73 -3.70
CA VAL A 65 -18.65 8.34 -3.17
C VAL A 65 -18.59 8.59 -1.66
N ILE A 66 -18.13 7.60 -0.92
CA ILE A 66 -17.97 7.66 0.53
C ILE A 66 -16.51 7.42 0.88
N LEU A 67 -15.91 8.31 1.70
CA LEU A 67 -14.64 8.04 2.36
C LEU A 67 -14.86 7.82 3.85
N ILE A 68 -14.43 6.68 4.36
CA ILE A 68 -14.36 6.38 5.78
C ILE A 68 -12.89 6.45 6.17
N GLY A 69 -12.51 7.40 7.03
CA GLY A 69 -11.12 7.63 7.42
C GLY A 69 -10.39 6.34 7.80
N GLU A 70 -11.03 5.51 8.62
CA GLU A 70 -10.55 4.17 8.92
C GLU A 70 -11.68 3.24 9.42
N ILE A 71 -11.48 1.94 9.25
CA ILE A 71 -12.34 0.88 9.79
C ILE A 71 -11.60 0.22 10.96
N ARG A 72 -12.16 0.37 12.18
CA ARG A 72 -11.58 -0.16 13.42
C ARG A 72 -12.38 -1.30 14.03
N ASP A 73 -13.67 -1.40 13.70
CA ASP A 73 -14.65 -2.29 14.32
C ASP A 73 -15.55 -2.97 13.30
N GLN A 74 -16.18 -4.07 13.74
CA GLN A 74 -17.08 -4.88 12.93
C GLN A 74 -18.26 -4.07 12.39
N GLU A 75 -18.87 -3.22 13.21
CA GLU A 75 -20.06 -2.47 12.83
C GLU A 75 -19.78 -1.54 11.65
N THR A 76 -18.69 -0.76 11.73
CA THR A 76 -18.24 0.12 10.65
C THR A 76 -17.90 -0.68 9.39
N ALA A 77 -17.20 -1.83 9.53
CA ALA A 77 -16.85 -2.70 8.42
C ALA A 77 -18.09 -3.23 7.68
N GLN A 78 -19.08 -3.74 8.41
CA GLN A 78 -20.31 -4.26 7.83
C GLN A 78 -21.11 -3.19 7.08
N ILE A 79 -21.23 -1.97 7.65
CA ILE A 79 -21.95 -0.88 6.99
C ILE A 79 -21.19 -0.44 5.72
N ALA A 80 -19.85 -0.36 5.76
CA ALA A 80 -19.03 0.00 4.60
C ALA A 80 -19.20 -0.99 3.44
N VAL A 81 -19.16 -2.29 3.75
CA VAL A 81 -19.37 -3.37 2.78
C VAL A 81 -20.80 -3.32 2.19
N GLN A 82 -21.81 -3.13 3.03
CA GLN A 82 -23.19 -2.97 2.55
C GLN A 82 -23.34 -1.75 1.64
N ALA A 83 -22.72 -0.63 1.96
CA ALA A 83 -22.70 0.56 1.12
C ALA A 83 -22.11 0.26 -0.27
N SER A 84 -20.98 -0.45 -0.33
CA SER A 84 -20.37 -0.86 -1.60
C SER A 84 -21.31 -1.77 -2.42
N LEU A 85 -21.95 -2.76 -1.79
CA LEU A 85 -22.89 -3.67 -2.46
C LEU A 85 -24.15 -2.98 -2.98
N THR A 86 -24.52 -1.82 -2.43
CA THR A 86 -25.65 -1.01 -2.88
C THR A 86 -25.27 0.04 -3.93
N GLY A 87 -24.05 -0.01 -4.47
CA GLY A 87 -23.64 0.77 -5.64
C GLY A 87 -22.78 2.01 -5.33
N HIS A 88 -22.45 2.26 -4.06
CA HIS A 88 -21.58 3.38 -3.68
C HIS A 88 -20.12 3.01 -3.88
N LEU A 89 -19.30 3.95 -4.36
CA LEU A 89 -17.84 3.80 -4.33
C LEU A 89 -17.33 4.14 -2.91
N VAL A 90 -16.77 3.16 -2.22
CA VAL A 90 -16.34 3.30 -0.83
C VAL A 90 -14.81 3.23 -0.73
N PHE A 91 -14.21 4.28 -0.22
CA PHE A 91 -12.80 4.32 0.18
C PHE A 91 -12.66 4.21 1.68
N SER A 92 -11.67 3.47 2.15
CA SER A 92 -11.33 3.44 3.57
C SER A 92 -9.88 3.07 3.81
N THR A 93 -9.46 3.11 5.09
CA THR A 93 -8.16 2.59 5.51
C THR A 93 -8.30 1.50 6.55
N LEU A 94 -7.32 0.60 6.55
CA LEU A 94 -7.14 -0.45 7.54
C LEU A 94 -5.72 -0.38 8.13
N HIS A 95 -5.57 -0.81 9.38
CA HIS A 95 -4.26 -0.96 10.00
C HIS A 95 -3.69 -2.35 9.74
N THR A 96 -3.15 -2.55 8.53
CA THR A 96 -2.44 -3.76 8.12
C THR A 96 -1.05 -3.42 7.60
N ASN A 97 -0.16 -4.40 7.54
CA ASN A 97 1.21 -4.18 7.10
C ASN A 97 1.37 -4.26 5.58
N ASP A 98 0.51 -5.03 4.92
CA ASP A 98 0.53 -5.35 3.51
C ASP A 98 -0.90 -5.46 2.95
N ALA A 99 -1.02 -5.58 1.64
CA ALA A 99 -2.32 -5.64 0.98
C ALA A 99 -3.08 -6.96 1.24
N PRO A 100 -2.46 -8.16 1.17
CA PRO A 100 -3.16 -9.42 1.48
C PRO A 100 -3.69 -9.49 2.92
N GLY A 101 -2.97 -8.90 3.88
CA GLY A 101 -3.39 -8.84 5.28
C GLY A 101 -4.67 -8.02 5.51
N ALA A 102 -5.03 -7.13 4.58
CA ALA A 102 -6.27 -6.36 4.69
C ALA A 102 -7.51 -7.25 4.54
N LEU A 103 -7.46 -8.27 3.67
CA LEU A 103 -8.57 -9.19 3.45
C LEU A 103 -8.82 -10.05 4.69
N THR A 104 -7.77 -10.67 5.21
CA THR A 104 -7.87 -11.49 6.43
C THR A 104 -8.34 -10.63 7.60
N ARG A 105 -7.88 -9.36 7.68
CA ARG A 105 -8.31 -8.44 8.73
C ARG A 105 -9.80 -8.13 8.69
N LEU A 106 -10.40 -7.94 7.51
CA LEU A 106 -11.86 -7.74 7.38
C LEU A 106 -12.63 -8.97 7.85
N VAL A 107 -12.19 -10.16 7.48
CA VAL A 107 -12.80 -11.42 7.93
C VAL A 107 -12.63 -11.59 9.45
N ASP A 108 -11.46 -11.33 10.01
CA ASP A 108 -11.18 -11.38 11.44
C ASP A 108 -12.03 -10.38 12.25
N MET A 109 -12.41 -9.27 11.65
CA MET A 109 -13.34 -8.31 12.25
C MET A 109 -14.81 -8.77 12.19
N GLY A 110 -15.09 -9.95 11.63
CA GLY A 110 -16.43 -10.53 11.58
C GLY A 110 -17.26 -10.14 10.36
N VAL A 111 -16.59 -9.69 9.27
CA VAL A 111 -17.25 -9.54 7.97
C VAL A 111 -17.24 -10.91 7.29
N GLU A 112 -18.41 -11.35 6.84
CA GLU A 112 -18.54 -12.64 6.14
C GLU A 112 -17.70 -12.68 4.87
N PRO A 113 -16.92 -13.77 4.62
CA PRO A 113 -16.01 -13.87 3.48
C PRO A 113 -16.66 -13.58 2.13
N TYR A 114 -17.91 -14.02 1.92
CA TYR A 114 -18.62 -13.78 0.65
C TYR A 114 -18.96 -12.30 0.42
N LEU A 115 -19.15 -11.53 1.51
CA LEU A 115 -19.36 -10.10 1.43
C LEU A 115 -18.07 -9.37 1.07
N VAL A 116 -16.93 -9.77 1.68
CA VAL A 116 -15.62 -9.21 1.33
C VAL A 116 -15.29 -9.51 -0.14
N ALA A 117 -15.45 -10.77 -0.58
CA ALA A 117 -15.19 -11.19 -1.94
C ALA A 117 -16.03 -10.45 -3.00
N SER A 118 -17.28 -10.06 -2.64
CA SER A 118 -18.21 -9.39 -3.56
C SER A 118 -18.09 -7.88 -3.59
N SER A 119 -17.52 -7.26 -2.55
CA SER A 119 -17.48 -5.80 -2.38
C SER A 119 -16.10 -5.18 -2.59
N LEU A 120 -15.02 -5.96 -2.39
CA LEU A 120 -13.65 -5.42 -2.46
C LEU A 120 -13.14 -5.43 -3.90
N GLU A 121 -12.73 -4.26 -4.38
CA GLU A 121 -12.17 -4.10 -5.72
C GLU A 121 -10.64 -4.16 -5.72
N ALA A 122 -10.00 -3.46 -4.80
CA ALA A 122 -8.55 -3.44 -4.70
C ALA A 122 -8.07 -3.05 -3.30
N VAL A 123 -6.83 -3.38 -3.00
CA VAL A 123 -6.12 -2.96 -1.78
C VAL A 123 -4.79 -2.33 -2.15
N LEU A 124 -4.51 -1.14 -1.59
CA LEU A 124 -3.25 -0.45 -1.72
C LEU A 124 -2.55 -0.38 -0.36
N ALA A 125 -1.46 -1.11 -0.19
CA ALA A 125 -0.55 -0.87 0.92
C ALA A 125 0.51 0.18 0.54
N GLN A 126 0.88 1.02 1.50
CA GLN A 126 1.74 2.18 1.26
C GLN A 126 2.70 2.43 2.41
N ARG A 127 3.94 2.82 2.08
CA ARG A 127 4.94 3.35 3.01
C ARG A 127 5.60 4.58 2.41
N LEU A 128 6.22 5.39 3.26
CA LEU A 128 7.04 6.52 2.82
C LEU A 128 8.51 6.24 3.11
N VAL A 129 9.36 6.44 2.11
CA VAL A 129 10.82 6.45 2.21
C VAL A 129 11.33 7.88 2.03
N ARG A 130 12.42 8.24 2.73
CA ARG A 130 13.06 9.54 2.54
C ARG A 130 13.77 9.57 1.18
N VAL A 131 13.71 10.70 0.51
CA VAL A 131 14.39 10.93 -0.78
C VAL A 131 15.80 11.44 -0.53
N LEU A 132 16.78 10.86 -1.21
CA LEU A 132 18.18 11.32 -1.14
C LEU A 132 18.31 12.77 -1.59
N CYS A 133 19.12 13.53 -0.88
CA CYS A 133 19.44 14.89 -1.27
C CYS A 133 20.33 14.89 -2.52
N GLU A 134 19.84 15.44 -3.61
CA GLU A 134 20.54 15.49 -4.91
C GLU A 134 21.89 16.22 -4.82
N ARG A 135 22.08 17.14 -3.84
CA ARG A 135 23.30 17.93 -3.67
C ARG A 135 24.42 17.18 -2.98
N CYS A 136 24.12 16.12 -2.20
CA CYS A 136 25.15 15.48 -1.39
C CYS A 136 25.12 13.95 -1.43
N LYS A 137 24.19 13.32 -2.16
CA LYS A 137 24.24 11.88 -2.34
C LYS A 137 25.55 11.46 -3.03
N GLN A 138 26.10 10.33 -2.65
CA GLN A 138 27.32 9.76 -3.24
C GLN A 138 27.08 8.32 -3.65
N PRO A 139 27.74 7.83 -4.73
CA PRO A 139 27.73 6.42 -5.05
C PRO A 139 28.17 5.58 -3.85
N ASP A 140 27.52 4.43 -3.67
CA ASP A 140 27.84 3.46 -2.62
C ASP A 140 28.41 2.19 -3.26
N ASP A 141 29.72 2.03 -3.17
CA ASP A 141 30.47 0.88 -3.63
C ASP A 141 30.99 0.02 -2.47
N SER A 142 30.41 0.18 -1.28
CA SER A 142 30.78 -0.60 -0.10
C SER A 142 30.57 -2.10 -0.32
N PRO A 143 31.33 -2.97 0.38
CA PRO A 143 31.10 -4.42 0.33
C PRO A 143 29.65 -4.80 0.69
N ALA A 144 29.06 -4.10 1.66
CA ALA A 144 27.66 -4.30 2.06
C ALA A 144 26.68 -3.99 0.91
N ALA A 145 26.88 -2.85 0.21
CA ALA A 145 26.06 -2.47 -0.94
C ALA A 145 26.17 -3.50 -2.09
N ARG A 146 27.37 -4.04 -2.34
CA ARG A 146 27.58 -5.08 -3.37
C ARG A 146 26.90 -6.41 -2.98
N ALA A 147 27.06 -6.84 -1.73
CA ALA A 147 26.40 -8.04 -1.23
C ALA A 147 24.88 -7.91 -1.32
N PHE A 148 24.34 -6.76 -0.93
CA PHE A 148 22.92 -6.46 -1.00
C PHE A 148 22.39 -6.50 -2.45
N LYS A 149 23.10 -5.89 -3.42
CA LYS A 149 22.71 -5.99 -4.84
C LYS A 149 22.53 -7.43 -5.30
N GLY A 150 23.45 -8.32 -4.93
CA GLY A 150 23.35 -9.75 -5.22
C GLY A 150 22.13 -10.41 -4.58
N GLN A 151 21.82 -10.06 -3.32
CA GLN A 151 20.66 -10.64 -2.61
C GLN A 151 19.32 -10.28 -3.24
N VAL A 152 19.15 -9.05 -3.71
CA VAL A 152 17.87 -8.55 -4.24
C VAL A 152 17.80 -8.50 -5.77
N GLY A 153 18.79 -9.08 -6.47
CA GLY A 153 18.83 -9.14 -7.92
C GLY A 153 19.01 -7.78 -8.61
N ILE A 154 19.69 -6.83 -7.96
CA ILE A 154 20.11 -5.59 -8.59
C ILE A 154 21.42 -5.86 -9.32
N PRO A 155 21.53 -5.59 -10.66
CA PRO A 155 22.77 -5.80 -11.38
C PRO A 155 23.94 -5.06 -10.72
N LEU A 156 25.09 -5.72 -10.56
CA LEU A 156 26.27 -5.15 -9.91
C LEU A 156 26.73 -3.83 -10.54
N ALA A 157 26.54 -3.68 -11.84
CA ALA A 157 26.85 -2.45 -12.59
C ALA A 157 25.91 -1.27 -12.26
N THR A 158 24.76 -1.52 -11.64
CA THR A 158 23.83 -0.44 -11.24
C THR A 158 24.45 0.39 -10.13
N VAL A 159 24.53 1.70 -10.33
CA VAL A 159 24.99 2.62 -9.28
C VAL A 159 23.83 2.83 -8.28
N ILE A 160 24.08 2.49 -7.02
CA ILE A 160 23.22 2.87 -5.90
C ILE A 160 23.90 3.95 -5.07
N TYR A 161 23.16 4.66 -4.24
CA TYR A 161 23.67 5.84 -3.56
C TYR A 161 23.46 5.72 -2.04
N ARG A 162 24.38 6.36 -1.30
CA ARG A 162 24.29 6.58 0.15
C ARG A 162 24.00 8.03 0.47
N SER A 163 23.39 8.27 1.62
CA SER A 163 23.21 9.61 2.19
C SER A 163 24.50 10.10 2.82
N VAL A 164 24.81 11.41 2.69
CA VAL A 164 25.98 12.01 3.30
C VAL A 164 25.58 13.11 4.28
N GLY A 165 24.93 14.15 3.79
CA GLY A 165 24.56 15.34 4.55
C GLY A 165 25.22 16.59 3.99
N CYS A 166 24.47 17.70 3.96
CA CYS A 166 24.95 19.02 3.60
C CYS A 166 24.01 20.10 4.20
N PRO A 167 24.41 21.37 4.18
CA PRO A 167 23.56 22.45 4.70
C PRO A 167 22.17 22.50 4.04
N ALA A 168 22.05 22.19 2.74
CA ALA A 168 20.78 22.22 2.02
C ALA A 168 19.77 21.20 2.54
N CYS A 169 20.21 20.04 3.02
CA CYS A 169 19.36 19.02 3.64
C CYS A 169 19.44 19.03 5.18
N ARG A 170 19.98 20.09 5.78
CA ARG A 170 20.19 20.21 7.23
C ARG A 170 20.97 19.03 7.80
N GLN A 171 22.02 18.60 7.10
CA GLN A 171 22.92 17.49 7.46
C GLN A 171 22.25 16.11 7.53
N THR A 172 21.00 15.95 7.07
CA THR A 172 20.30 14.66 7.14
C THR A 172 20.65 13.71 5.99
N GLY A 173 21.18 14.24 4.88
CA GLY A 173 21.38 13.48 3.64
C GLY A 173 20.11 13.22 2.82
N PHE A 174 18.92 13.66 3.33
CA PHE A 174 17.63 13.45 2.70
C PHE A 174 16.84 14.75 2.56
N TYR A 175 15.97 14.81 1.53
CA TYR A 175 15.09 15.95 1.28
C TYR A 175 13.76 15.46 0.69
N GLY A 176 12.68 15.58 1.48
CA GLY A 176 11.36 15.11 1.12
C GLY A 176 11.17 13.59 1.29
N ARG A 177 10.01 13.10 0.88
CA ARG A 177 9.59 11.70 0.98
C ARG A 177 8.96 11.26 -0.32
N HIS A 178 9.06 9.97 -0.63
CA HIS A 178 8.42 9.32 -1.76
C HIS A 178 7.64 8.10 -1.25
N ALA A 179 6.47 7.85 -1.82
CA ALA A 179 5.70 6.68 -1.47
C ALA A 179 6.21 5.45 -2.24
N ILE A 180 6.23 4.31 -1.58
CA ILE A 180 6.31 2.98 -2.18
C ILE A 180 4.97 2.28 -1.98
N PHE A 181 4.58 1.48 -2.96
CA PHE A 181 3.25 0.92 -3.07
C PHE A 181 3.29 -0.59 -3.28
N GLU A 182 2.27 -1.24 -2.73
CA GLU A 182 1.89 -2.62 -3.05
C GLU A 182 0.40 -2.59 -3.42
N TRP A 183 0.11 -2.76 -4.72
CA TRP A 183 -1.24 -2.76 -5.26
C TRP A 183 -1.70 -4.18 -5.53
N MET A 184 -2.87 -4.55 -5.01
CA MET A 184 -3.49 -5.85 -5.19
C MET A 184 -4.91 -5.66 -5.69
N ASP A 185 -5.20 -6.17 -6.89
CA ASP A 185 -6.56 -6.27 -7.42
C ASP A 185 -7.28 -7.46 -6.80
N SER A 186 -8.59 -7.33 -6.64
CA SER A 186 -9.47 -8.42 -6.19
C SER A 186 -10.01 -9.19 -7.40
N ASP A 187 -9.13 -9.95 -8.06
CA ASP A 187 -9.49 -10.81 -9.18
C ASP A 187 -10.27 -12.08 -8.73
N ASP A 188 -10.67 -12.89 -9.69
CA ASP A 188 -11.45 -14.12 -9.42
C ASP A 188 -10.68 -15.13 -8.57
N GLU A 189 -9.34 -15.25 -8.74
CA GLU A 189 -8.51 -16.14 -7.91
C GLU A 189 -8.47 -15.64 -6.47
N ILE A 190 -8.27 -14.36 -6.26
CA ILE A 190 -8.28 -13.72 -4.92
C ILE A 190 -9.65 -13.89 -4.26
N ARG A 191 -10.74 -13.64 -4.99
CA ARG A 191 -12.12 -13.83 -4.48
C ARG A 191 -12.37 -15.26 -4.03
N GLN A 192 -11.92 -16.26 -4.79
CA GLN A 192 -12.02 -17.67 -4.41
C GLN A 192 -11.21 -18.01 -3.17
N LEU A 193 -10.03 -17.42 -2.99
CA LEU A 193 -9.22 -17.59 -1.80
C LEU A 193 -9.86 -16.97 -0.56
N ILE A 194 -10.49 -15.80 -0.69
CA ILE A 194 -11.27 -15.18 0.39
C ILE A 194 -12.40 -16.11 0.83
N LEU A 195 -13.19 -16.62 -0.11
CA LEU A 195 -14.31 -17.54 0.18
C LEU A 195 -13.87 -18.81 0.91
N LYS A 196 -12.64 -19.27 0.69
CA LYS A 196 -12.04 -20.44 1.35
C LYS A 196 -11.35 -20.10 2.67
N ASN A 197 -11.42 -18.86 3.16
CA ASN A 197 -10.68 -18.38 4.32
C ASN A 197 -9.18 -18.70 4.23
N ALA A 198 -8.59 -18.53 3.03
CA ALA A 198 -7.19 -18.79 2.82
C ALA A 198 -6.30 -17.84 3.63
N SER A 199 -5.08 -18.29 3.96
CA SER A 199 -4.11 -17.47 4.66
C SER A 199 -3.66 -16.26 3.82
N SER A 200 -3.21 -15.20 4.49
CA SER A 200 -2.64 -14.02 3.81
C SER A 200 -1.44 -14.38 2.92
N ASP A 201 -0.70 -15.45 3.25
CA ASP A 201 0.42 -15.94 2.45
C ASP A 201 -0.07 -16.57 1.13
N ALA A 202 -1.13 -17.37 1.14
CA ALA A 202 -1.72 -17.94 -0.07
C ALA A 202 -2.31 -16.85 -0.99
N ILE A 203 -2.97 -15.85 -0.40
CA ILE A 203 -3.50 -14.69 -1.13
C ILE A 203 -2.35 -13.90 -1.77
N ARG A 204 -1.27 -13.67 -1.04
CA ARG A 204 -0.07 -12.98 -1.54
C ARG A 204 0.54 -13.71 -2.74
N ASP A 205 0.69 -15.04 -2.63
CA ASP A 205 1.29 -15.84 -3.70
C ASP A 205 0.43 -15.79 -4.97
N ALA A 206 -0.91 -15.80 -4.84
CA ALA A 206 -1.81 -15.60 -5.96
C ALA A 206 -1.69 -14.20 -6.56
N ALA A 207 -1.75 -13.15 -5.74
CA ALA A 207 -1.60 -11.77 -6.20
C ALA A 207 -0.25 -11.52 -6.91
N ARG A 208 0.83 -12.13 -6.42
CA ARG A 208 2.14 -12.06 -7.08
C ARG A 208 2.16 -12.76 -8.43
N ARG A 209 1.48 -13.90 -8.59
CA ARG A 209 1.30 -14.54 -9.91
C ARG A 209 0.55 -13.65 -10.88
N ALA A 210 -0.44 -12.91 -10.39
CA ALA A 210 -1.19 -11.92 -11.17
C ALA A 210 -0.41 -10.62 -11.46
N GLY A 211 0.82 -10.46 -10.90
CA GLY A 211 1.69 -9.32 -11.21
C GLY A 211 1.86 -8.30 -10.08
N MET A 212 1.27 -8.52 -8.91
CA MET A 212 1.48 -7.65 -7.74
C MET A 212 2.97 -7.54 -7.41
N GLN A 213 3.46 -6.30 -7.29
CA GLN A 213 4.77 -5.98 -6.74
C GLN A 213 4.65 -5.69 -5.26
N THR A 214 5.56 -6.24 -4.45
CA THR A 214 5.61 -5.96 -3.01
C THR A 214 6.16 -4.57 -2.72
N LEU A 215 5.90 -4.05 -1.52
CA LEU A 215 6.50 -2.80 -1.03
C LEU A 215 8.03 -2.81 -1.17
N ALA A 216 8.68 -3.94 -0.87
CA ALA A 216 10.12 -4.09 -1.02
C ALA A 216 10.56 -3.97 -2.49
N GLU A 217 9.87 -4.65 -3.42
CA GLU A 217 10.19 -4.61 -4.86
C GLU A 217 10.04 -3.19 -5.44
N ASP A 218 9.00 -2.44 -5.06
CA ASP A 218 8.85 -1.04 -5.45
C ASP A 218 9.91 -0.14 -4.80
N GLY A 219 10.25 -0.40 -3.53
CA GLY A 219 11.36 0.26 -2.86
C GLY A 219 12.70 0.06 -3.57
N TRP A 220 13.01 -1.18 -4.01
CA TRP A 220 14.23 -1.48 -4.79
C TRP A 220 14.24 -0.78 -6.15
N ARG A 221 13.10 -0.57 -6.76
CA ARG A 221 12.98 0.27 -7.96
C ARG A 221 13.47 1.70 -7.69
N LEU A 222 13.09 2.30 -6.57
CA LEU A 222 13.56 3.64 -6.17
C LEU A 222 15.05 3.67 -5.84
N VAL A 223 15.58 2.61 -5.23
CA VAL A 223 17.03 2.47 -4.98
C VAL A 223 17.80 2.45 -6.30
N ARG A 224 17.36 1.66 -7.28
CA ARG A 224 17.96 1.61 -8.64
C ARG A 224 17.90 2.95 -9.36
N LEU A 225 16.88 3.76 -9.13
CA LEU A 225 16.74 5.11 -9.67
C LEU A 225 17.56 6.16 -8.90
N GLY A 226 18.30 5.77 -7.85
CA GLY A 226 19.09 6.69 -7.01
C GLY A 226 18.24 7.70 -6.24
N ARG A 227 16.97 7.36 -5.94
CA ARG A 227 16.04 8.23 -5.23
C ARG A 227 16.06 8.02 -3.72
N THR A 228 16.40 6.83 -3.25
CA THR A 228 16.46 6.48 -1.83
C THR A 228 17.62 5.50 -1.58
N THR A 229 17.86 5.16 -0.32
CA THR A 229 18.88 4.18 0.05
C THR A 229 18.29 2.82 0.37
N VAL A 230 19.15 1.82 0.42
CA VAL A 230 18.81 0.46 0.84
C VAL A 230 18.22 0.46 2.25
N GLU A 231 18.88 1.17 3.17
CA GLU A 231 18.50 1.23 4.59
C GLU A 231 17.09 1.83 4.79
N GLU A 232 16.73 2.82 3.96
CA GLU A 232 15.39 3.41 4.02
C GLU A 232 14.31 2.40 3.64
N VAL A 233 14.54 1.62 2.59
CA VAL A 233 13.57 0.59 2.18
C VAL A 233 13.49 -0.50 3.25
N LEU A 234 14.63 -0.98 3.77
CA LEU A 234 14.67 -1.98 4.83
C LEU A 234 13.97 -1.53 6.12
N SER A 235 14.04 -0.24 6.43
CA SER A 235 13.43 0.31 7.65
C SER A 235 11.90 0.30 7.63
N VAL A 236 11.28 0.26 6.45
CA VAL A 236 9.82 0.34 6.28
C VAL A 236 9.19 -0.95 5.73
N THR A 237 10.01 -1.93 5.35
CA THR A 237 9.58 -3.24 4.86
C THR A 237 9.86 -4.33 5.89
N THR A 238 9.12 -5.43 5.85
CA THR A 238 9.29 -6.52 6.81
C THR A 238 10.40 -7.49 6.38
N ALA A 239 11.05 -8.17 7.33
CA ALA A 239 12.04 -9.21 7.06
C ALA A 239 11.48 -10.31 6.13
N LYS A 240 10.21 -10.71 6.33
CA LYS A 240 9.52 -11.68 5.46
C LYS A 240 9.41 -11.23 4.00
N GLU A 241 9.18 -9.94 3.74
CA GLU A 241 9.11 -9.38 2.38
C GLU A 241 10.47 -9.42 1.70
N ILE A 242 11.53 -9.17 2.47
CA ILE A 242 12.92 -9.18 2.00
C ILE A 242 13.36 -10.59 1.63
N GLU A 243 13.18 -11.57 2.53
CA GLU A 243 13.54 -12.98 2.30
C GLU A 243 12.86 -13.56 1.05
N ARG A 244 11.59 -13.27 0.85
CA ARG A 244 10.81 -13.74 -0.31
C ARG A 244 11.25 -13.10 -1.62
N THR A 245 11.64 -11.82 -1.60
CA THR A 245 12.21 -11.16 -2.78
C THR A 245 13.53 -11.84 -3.19
N THR A 246 14.36 -12.19 -2.21
CA THR A 246 15.62 -12.90 -2.41
C THR A 246 15.42 -14.29 -3.02
N GLN A 247 14.42 -15.05 -2.55
CA GLN A 247 14.11 -16.40 -3.09
C GLN A 247 13.62 -16.34 -4.54
N LYS A 248 12.81 -15.36 -4.91
CA LYS A 248 12.34 -15.18 -6.31
C LYS A 248 13.49 -14.92 -7.27
N THR A 249 14.47 -14.12 -6.85
CA THR A 249 15.67 -13.82 -7.66
C THR A 249 16.48 -15.06 -7.88
N ALA A 250 16.70 -15.88 -6.84
CA ALA A 250 17.45 -17.14 -6.94
C ALA A 250 16.77 -18.17 -7.87
N LEU A 251 15.43 -18.27 -7.84
CA LEU A 251 14.66 -19.16 -8.72
C LEU A 251 14.66 -18.67 -10.18
N ALA A 252 14.63 -17.35 -10.41
CA ALA A 252 14.69 -16.77 -11.75
C ALA A 252 16.08 -16.93 -12.40
N GLU A 253 17.14 -16.98 -11.60
CA GLU A 253 18.50 -17.25 -12.06
C GLU A 253 18.73 -18.75 -12.33
N ALA A 254 18.22 -19.63 -11.47
CA ALA A 254 18.29 -21.08 -11.67
C ALA A 254 17.53 -21.58 -12.92
N GLY A 255 16.45 -20.89 -13.33
CA GLY A 255 15.71 -21.19 -14.55
C GLY A 255 16.38 -20.67 -15.85
N LYS A 256 17.50 -19.96 -15.76
CA LYS A 256 18.25 -19.41 -16.89
C LYS A 256 19.56 -20.15 -17.23
N GLU A 257 19.84 -21.29 -16.59
CA GLU A 257 20.98 -22.10 -17.02
C GLU A 257 20.78 -22.59 -18.46
N PRO A 258 21.70 -22.31 -19.37
CA PRO A 258 21.59 -22.77 -20.75
C PRO A 258 21.72 -24.28 -20.80
N ALA A 259 20.75 -24.94 -21.44
CA ALA A 259 20.84 -26.35 -21.76
C ALA A 259 22.22 -26.65 -22.37
N ALA A 260 23.00 -27.47 -21.70
CA ALA A 260 24.31 -27.92 -22.15
C ALA A 260 24.16 -28.48 -23.57
N ARG A 261 24.88 -27.89 -24.50
CA ARG A 261 25.00 -28.38 -25.86
C ARG A 261 25.59 -29.78 -25.81
N SER A 262 24.78 -30.78 -26.06
CA SER A 262 25.25 -32.08 -26.48
C SER A 262 25.85 -31.92 -27.89
N ALA A 263 27.15 -31.94 -27.99
CA ALA A 263 27.87 -32.10 -29.24
C ALA A 263 27.97 -33.60 -29.59
N PRO A 264 27.96 -33.94 -30.87
CA PRO A 264 27.94 -35.30 -31.40
C PRO A 264 29.24 -36.06 -31.21
#